data_252914f447122dc5d5f38aae06d47db4
#
_entry.id   252914f447122dc5d5f38aae06d47db4
#
_cell.length_a   1.000
_cell.length_b   1.000
_cell.length_c   1.000
_cell.angle_alpha   90.00
_cell.angle_beta   90.00
_cell.angle_gamma   90.00
#
_symmetry.space_group_name_H-M   'P 1'
#
loop_
_entity.id
_entity.type
_entity.pdbx_description
1 polymer ?
#
loop_
_entity_poly.entity_id
_entity_poly.type
_entity_poly.pdbx_seq_one_letter_code
_entity_poly.pdbx_strand_id
1 'polypeptide(L)'
;EQSVFGVNYVVEQGDAFSFPRVYTEVAHSLDDNFATPGEVVNALYCDQFQLFGSLRVHPSSHDIQLNPGLVHRANGGVLILSAAMLLSQFDLWLRLKHILQTQTFDWYSAHPFKHLPCDVPSYKLNLKVIVLGSRTELATLGELEESLYSFADYAEIESYISVAEVESQKMWAGYVKKIAQTLNVEMNFSALNKLYKLLVRESED
;
A
#
# COMPACT_ATOMS: atom_id res chain seq x y z
N GLU A 1 4.70 12.21 23.03
CA GLU A 1 4.75 12.48 21.59
C GLU A 1 3.71 11.62 20.91
N GLN A 2 2.78 12.24 20.22
CA GLN A 2 1.74 11.54 19.50
C GLN A 2 2.37 10.86 18.28
N SER A 3 2.35 9.54 18.24
CA SER A 3 2.68 8.86 16.99
C SER A 3 1.59 9.15 15.96
N VAL A 4 1.98 9.21 14.68
CA VAL A 4 1.07 9.41 13.55
C VAL A 4 -0.05 8.35 13.50
N PHE A 5 0.06 7.27 14.27
CA PHE A 5 -0.86 6.13 14.31
C PHE A 5 -1.67 5.99 15.59
N GLY A 6 -1.66 6.99 16.46
CA GLY A 6 -2.33 6.88 17.76
C GLY A 6 -1.72 5.83 18.72
N VAL A 7 -0.53 5.35 18.42
CA VAL A 7 0.22 4.44 19.29
C VAL A 7 1.23 5.27 20.08
N ASN A 8 1.12 5.26 21.39
CA ASN A 8 2.09 5.89 22.27
C ASN A 8 3.16 4.85 22.64
N TYR A 9 4.41 5.24 22.48
CA TYR A 9 5.54 4.43 22.91
C TYR A 9 6.09 4.97 24.22
N VAL A 10 6.17 4.10 25.22
CA VAL A 10 6.83 4.39 26.48
C VAL A 10 8.19 3.71 26.46
N VAL A 11 9.25 4.47 26.70
CA VAL A 11 10.60 3.95 26.78
C VAL A 11 10.96 3.79 28.26
N GLU A 12 11.12 2.57 28.73
CA GLU A 12 11.70 2.30 30.04
C GLU A 12 13.22 2.13 29.92
N GLN A 13 13.96 2.85 30.77
CA GLN A 13 15.38 2.56 30.98
C GLN A 13 15.50 1.28 31.81
N GLY A 14 15.96 0.23 31.18
CA GLY A 14 16.33 -1.00 31.88
C GLY A 14 17.65 -0.83 32.66
N ASP A 15 18.01 -1.84 33.43
CA ASP A 15 19.29 -1.90 34.13
C ASP A 15 20.47 -1.74 33.16
N ALA A 16 21.63 -1.34 33.66
CA ALA A 16 22.80 -0.94 32.89
C ALA A 16 23.32 -1.94 31.84
N PHE A 17 22.79 -3.16 31.79
CA PHE A 17 23.11 -4.22 30.83
C PHE A 17 21.93 -4.67 29.95
N SER A 18 20.76 -4.08 30.11
CA SER A 18 19.58 -4.38 29.28
C SER A 18 19.35 -3.31 28.22
N PHE A 19 18.97 -3.74 27.02
CA PHE A 19 18.53 -2.80 26.00
C PHE A 19 17.26 -2.06 26.47
N PRO A 20 17.11 -0.76 26.16
CA PRO A 20 15.89 -0.05 26.45
C PRO A 20 14.71 -0.75 25.79
N ARG A 21 13.62 -0.95 26.53
CA ARG A 21 12.39 -1.55 26.03
C ARG A 21 11.41 -0.47 25.64
N VAL A 22 10.84 -0.62 24.46
CA VAL A 22 9.79 0.26 23.98
C VAL A 22 8.47 -0.46 24.16
N TYR A 23 7.57 0.10 24.95
CA TYR A 23 6.23 -0.41 25.14
C TYR A 23 5.26 0.37 24.29
N THR A 24 4.38 -0.33 23.59
CA THR A 24 3.25 0.28 22.90
C THR A 24 2.08 0.38 23.85
N GLU A 25 1.74 1.58 24.30
CA GLU A 25 0.41 1.82 24.82
C GLU A 25 -0.55 1.88 23.65
N VAL A 26 -1.34 0.83 23.50
CA VAL A 26 -2.48 0.88 22.58
C VAL A 26 -3.52 1.77 23.27
N ALA A 27 -3.57 3.04 22.91
CA ALA A 27 -4.66 3.89 23.35
C ALA A 27 -5.98 3.27 22.87
N HIS A 28 -6.98 3.23 23.74
CA HIS A 28 -8.35 2.77 23.41
C HIS A 28 -8.96 3.50 22.21
N SER A 29 -8.40 4.63 21.80
CA SER A 29 -8.73 5.37 20.59
C SER A 29 -8.32 4.68 19.28
N LEU A 30 -7.58 3.57 19.33
CA LEU A 30 -7.30 2.79 18.13
C LEU A 30 -8.57 2.16 17.55
N ASP A 31 -9.50 1.71 18.37
CA ASP A 31 -10.76 1.15 17.90
C ASP A 31 -11.59 2.19 17.13
N ASP A 32 -11.58 3.44 17.56
CA ASP A 32 -12.25 4.54 16.88
C ASP A 32 -11.52 4.95 15.58
N ASN A 33 -10.20 4.86 15.54
CA ASN A 33 -9.40 5.16 14.36
C ASN A 33 -9.46 4.04 13.29
N PHE A 34 -9.75 2.80 13.67
CA PHE A 34 -10.02 1.71 12.73
C PHE A 34 -11.40 1.80 12.08
N ALA A 35 -12.30 2.59 12.64
CA ALA A 35 -13.62 2.87 12.04
C ALA A 35 -13.54 3.91 10.89
N THR A 36 -12.45 4.68 10.80
CA THR A 36 -12.20 5.53 9.64
C THR A 36 -11.64 4.69 8.50
N PRO A 37 -12.17 4.83 7.26
CA PRO A 37 -11.60 4.14 6.12
C PRO A 37 -10.12 4.50 6.00
N GLY A 38 -9.26 3.49 5.99
CA GLY A 38 -7.83 3.67 5.89
C GLY A 38 -7.43 4.38 4.60
N GLU A 39 -6.29 5.05 4.63
CA GLU A 39 -5.76 5.78 3.48
C GLU A 39 -5.41 4.81 2.33
N VAL A 40 -5.66 5.24 1.09
CA VAL A 40 -5.12 4.57 -0.10
C VAL A 40 -3.73 5.13 -0.36
N VAL A 41 -2.72 4.33 -0.09
CA VAL A 41 -1.31 4.74 -0.20
C VAL A 41 -0.71 4.18 -1.48
N ASN A 42 -0.20 5.07 -2.32
CA ASN A 42 0.50 4.69 -3.54
C ASN A 42 2.01 4.60 -3.27
N ALA A 43 2.58 3.40 -3.44
CA ALA A 43 3.97 3.06 -3.19
C ALA A 43 4.60 2.35 -4.40
N LEU A 44 4.39 2.88 -5.61
CA LEU A 44 4.90 2.27 -6.85
C LEU A 44 6.42 2.21 -6.91
N TYR A 45 7.11 3.16 -6.26
CA TYR A 45 8.56 3.22 -6.17
C TYR A 45 8.94 3.57 -4.74
N CYS A 46 9.47 2.62 -4.00
CA CYS A 46 9.96 2.83 -2.63
C CYS A 46 11.07 1.85 -2.29
N ASP A 47 11.90 2.25 -1.35
CA ASP A 47 12.90 1.38 -0.75
C ASP A 47 12.36 0.74 0.55
N GLN A 48 13.17 -0.12 1.15
CA GLN A 48 12.84 -0.82 2.40
C GLN A 48 12.46 0.15 3.54
N PHE A 49 13.19 1.26 3.67
CA PHE A 49 12.97 2.22 4.76
C PHE A 49 11.72 3.06 4.53
N GLN A 50 11.44 3.40 3.29
CA GLN A 50 10.21 4.09 2.92
C GLN A 50 8.99 3.18 3.10
N LEU A 51 9.12 1.90 2.72
CA LEU A 51 8.00 0.96 2.81
C LEU A 51 7.69 0.56 4.26
N PHE A 52 8.70 0.11 5.01
CA PHE A 52 8.52 -0.45 6.36
C PHE A 52 8.89 0.51 7.49
N GLY A 53 9.44 1.67 7.16
CA GLY A 53 9.92 2.61 8.16
C GLY A 53 11.30 2.27 8.72
N SER A 54 11.73 3.05 9.69
CA SER A 54 13.03 2.89 10.33
C SER A 54 12.97 3.23 11.81
N LEU A 55 13.81 2.55 12.56
CA LEU A 55 14.06 2.82 13.96
C LEU A 55 15.47 3.40 14.11
N ARG A 56 15.57 4.54 14.79
CA ARG A 56 16.85 5.21 15.08
C ARG A 56 16.98 5.46 16.57
N VAL A 57 18.19 5.33 17.08
CA VAL A 57 18.54 5.73 18.45
C VAL A 57 19.54 6.87 18.37
N HIS A 58 19.24 7.94 19.05
CA HIS A 58 20.14 9.09 19.10
C HIS A 58 21.39 8.74 19.93
N PRO A 59 22.61 8.94 19.38
CA PRO A 59 23.84 8.45 20.04
C PRO A 59 24.09 9.03 21.42
N SER A 60 23.68 10.29 21.66
CA SER A 60 23.99 11.00 22.90
C SER A 60 22.85 10.94 23.93
N SER A 61 21.60 11.08 23.50
CA SER A 61 20.44 11.10 24.41
C SER A 61 19.80 9.73 24.60
N HIS A 62 20.16 8.75 23.76
CA HIS A 62 19.53 7.42 23.70
C HIS A 62 18.01 7.46 23.38
N ASP A 63 17.53 8.61 22.91
CA ASP A 63 16.13 8.74 22.48
C ASP A 63 15.87 7.84 21.30
N ILE A 64 14.74 7.13 21.35
CA ILE A 64 14.31 6.24 20.29
C ILE A 64 13.33 7.00 19.39
N GLN A 65 13.67 7.08 18.12
CA GLN A 65 12.83 7.68 17.08
C GLN A 65 12.34 6.57 16.14
N LEU A 66 11.03 6.39 16.12
CA LEU A 66 10.34 5.53 15.17
C LEU A 66 9.84 6.37 13.99
N ASN A 67 10.33 6.08 12.80
CA ASN A 67 9.87 6.69 11.57
C ASN A 67 8.97 5.68 10.84
N PRO A 68 7.66 5.92 10.82
CA PRO A 68 6.72 5.00 10.17
C PRO A 68 6.92 4.98 8.65
N GLY A 69 6.77 3.79 8.07
CA GLY A 69 6.75 3.60 6.63
C GLY A 69 5.35 3.64 6.01
N LEU A 70 5.29 3.41 4.70
CA LEU A 70 4.04 3.45 3.94
C LEU A 70 3.05 2.35 4.36
N VAL A 71 3.53 1.19 4.82
CA VAL A 71 2.68 0.12 5.36
C VAL A 71 1.89 0.58 6.59
N HIS A 72 2.48 1.45 7.42
CA HIS A 72 1.81 1.99 8.61
C HIS A 72 0.74 3.01 8.25
N ARG A 73 1.01 3.86 7.24
CA ARG A 73 0.03 4.83 6.73
C ARG A 73 -1.16 4.14 6.08
N ALA A 74 -0.92 2.98 5.45
CA ALA A 74 -1.96 2.17 4.81
C ALA A 74 -2.70 1.26 5.80
N ASN A 75 -2.40 1.31 7.10
CA ASN A 75 -3.08 0.48 8.10
C ASN A 75 -4.59 0.77 8.12
N GLY A 76 -5.40 -0.28 8.03
CA GLY A 76 -6.85 -0.19 7.87
C GLY A 76 -7.30 0.20 6.44
N GLY A 77 -6.37 0.41 5.52
CA GLY A 77 -6.62 0.85 4.15
C GLY A 77 -6.00 -0.04 3.08
N VAL A 78 -5.51 0.58 2.02
CA VAL A 78 -4.99 -0.09 0.84
C VAL A 78 -3.61 0.44 0.47
N LEU A 79 -2.67 -0.47 0.27
CA LEU A 79 -1.33 -0.18 -0.25
C LEU A 79 -1.23 -0.64 -1.71
N ILE A 80 -0.87 0.27 -2.59
CA ILE A 80 -0.68 -0.01 -4.02
C ILE A 80 0.81 -0.09 -4.32
N LEU A 81 1.26 -1.22 -4.86
CA LEU A 81 2.65 -1.51 -5.17
C LEU A 81 2.84 -1.83 -6.65
N SER A 82 4.06 -1.64 -7.16
CA SER A 82 4.44 -2.07 -8.51
C SER A 82 5.04 -3.48 -8.47
N ALA A 83 4.60 -4.35 -9.38
CA ALA A 83 5.20 -5.67 -9.58
C ALA A 83 6.68 -5.56 -9.98
N ALA A 84 7.03 -4.61 -10.84
CA ALA A 84 8.41 -4.37 -11.25
C ALA A 84 9.31 -4.02 -10.06
N MET A 85 8.82 -3.20 -9.12
CA MET A 85 9.56 -2.87 -7.90
C MET A 85 9.76 -4.12 -7.03
N LEU A 86 8.71 -4.92 -6.82
CA LEU A 86 8.80 -6.15 -6.03
C LEU A 86 9.73 -7.19 -6.66
N LEU A 87 9.74 -7.30 -7.99
CA LEU A 87 10.67 -8.18 -8.71
C LEU A 87 12.13 -7.72 -8.57
N SER A 88 12.37 -6.41 -8.58
CA SER A 88 13.72 -5.86 -8.39
C SER A 88 14.23 -5.97 -6.95
N GLN A 89 13.34 -6.04 -5.97
CA GLN A 89 13.63 -6.10 -4.54
C GLN A 89 12.76 -7.17 -3.87
N PHE A 90 12.98 -8.43 -4.24
CA PHE A 90 12.11 -9.53 -3.82
C PHE A 90 12.03 -9.74 -2.30
N ASP A 91 13.07 -9.34 -1.57
CA ASP A 91 13.07 -9.35 -0.10
C ASP A 91 11.96 -8.50 0.51
N LEU A 92 11.56 -7.41 -0.16
CA LEU A 92 10.42 -6.58 0.26
C LEU A 92 9.11 -7.38 0.20
N TRP A 93 8.95 -8.18 -0.87
CA TRP A 93 7.80 -9.06 -1.01
C TRP A 93 7.73 -10.11 0.10
N LEU A 94 8.83 -10.78 0.40
CA LEU A 94 8.86 -11.81 1.45
C LEU A 94 8.45 -11.24 2.81
N ARG A 95 8.94 -10.06 3.15
CA ARG A 95 8.54 -9.39 4.39
C ARG A 95 7.08 -8.95 4.38
N LEU A 96 6.61 -8.37 3.27
CA LEU A 96 5.22 -7.96 3.11
C LEU A 96 4.27 -9.16 3.21
N LYS A 97 4.59 -10.28 2.56
CA LYS A 97 3.86 -11.54 2.65
C LYS A 97 3.70 -12.01 4.09
N HIS A 98 4.79 -11.98 4.86
CA HIS A 98 4.75 -12.34 6.28
C HIS A 98 3.76 -11.45 7.05
N ILE A 99 3.80 -10.13 6.83
CA ILE A 99 2.87 -9.18 7.45
C ILE A 99 1.42 -9.48 7.04
N LEU A 100 1.17 -9.76 5.77
CA LEU A 100 -0.18 -10.08 5.27
C LEU A 100 -0.75 -11.37 5.88
N GLN A 101 0.11 -12.38 6.05
CA GLN A 101 -0.29 -13.67 6.61
C GLN A 101 -0.51 -13.62 8.13
N THR A 102 0.35 -12.92 8.86
CA THR A 102 0.30 -12.84 10.32
C THR A 102 -0.57 -11.68 10.84
N GLN A 103 -0.84 -10.70 9.99
CA GLN A 103 -1.47 -9.43 10.37
C GLN A 103 -0.73 -8.72 11.53
N THR A 104 0.57 -8.95 11.61
CA THR A 104 1.46 -8.34 12.60
C THR A 104 2.66 -7.71 11.94
N PHE A 105 3.13 -6.62 12.54
CA PHE A 105 4.32 -5.93 12.10
C PHE A 105 5.40 -6.01 13.19
N ASP A 106 6.57 -6.46 12.77
CA ASP A 106 7.76 -6.53 13.60
C ASP A 106 8.82 -5.55 13.08
N TRP A 107 9.46 -4.85 14.01
CA TRP A 107 10.60 -4.01 13.69
C TRP A 107 11.84 -4.90 13.57
N TYR A 108 12.39 -4.97 12.35
CA TYR A 108 13.64 -5.69 12.11
C TYR A 108 14.81 -4.72 11.93
N SER A 109 16.00 -5.15 12.33
CA SER A 109 17.20 -4.49 11.86
C SER A 109 17.34 -4.67 10.36
N ALA A 110 17.67 -3.59 9.66
CA ALA A 110 17.99 -3.66 8.22
C ALA A 110 19.25 -4.50 7.93
N HIS A 111 20.01 -4.85 8.97
CA HIS A 111 21.24 -5.60 8.83
C HIS A 111 21.14 -6.91 9.61
N PRO A 112 21.32 -8.08 8.95
CA PRO A 112 21.11 -9.39 9.57
C PRO A 112 22.01 -9.66 10.79
N PHE A 113 23.14 -8.95 10.88
CA PHE A 113 24.10 -9.08 11.98
C PHE A 113 24.01 -7.97 13.04
N LYS A 114 23.08 -7.03 12.88
CA LYS A 114 22.86 -5.95 13.86
C LYS A 114 21.50 -6.15 14.52
N HIS A 115 21.52 -6.35 15.81
CA HIS A 115 20.29 -6.33 16.59
C HIS A 115 19.73 -4.90 16.66
N LEU A 116 18.43 -4.78 16.82
CA LEU A 116 17.85 -3.49 17.17
C LEU A 116 18.40 -3.04 18.50
N PRO A 117 18.65 -1.73 18.68
CA PRO A 117 19.20 -1.19 19.93
C PRO A 117 18.17 -1.20 21.08
N CYS A 118 16.95 -1.57 20.81
CA CYS A 118 15.85 -1.66 21.77
C CYS A 118 14.90 -2.80 21.38
N ASP A 119 14.17 -3.28 22.36
CA ASP A 119 13.11 -4.26 22.17
C ASP A 119 11.80 -3.52 21.86
N VAL A 120 11.25 -3.72 20.68
CA VAL A 120 9.98 -3.12 20.24
C VAL A 120 8.98 -4.25 20.02
N PRO A 121 7.90 -4.32 20.80
CA PRO A 121 6.92 -5.36 20.62
C PRO A 121 6.22 -5.26 19.28
N SER A 122 5.85 -6.41 18.73
CA SER A 122 5.04 -6.49 17.52
C SER A 122 3.65 -5.90 17.75
N TYR A 123 3.03 -5.38 16.72
CA TYR A 123 1.67 -4.86 16.78
C TYR A 123 0.84 -5.26 15.57
N LYS A 124 -0.48 -5.20 15.73
CA LYS A 124 -1.41 -5.59 14.67
C LYS A 124 -1.41 -4.58 13.53
N LEU A 125 -1.34 -5.09 12.31
CA LEU A 125 -1.41 -4.31 11.09
C LEU A 125 -2.43 -4.93 10.13
N ASN A 126 -3.54 -4.24 9.89
CA ASN A 126 -4.56 -4.67 8.94
C ASN A 126 -4.33 -3.96 7.61
N LEU A 127 -3.82 -4.68 6.63
CA LEU A 127 -3.40 -4.13 5.35
C LEU A 127 -4.01 -4.91 4.19
N LYS A 128 -4.57 -4.20 3.22
CA LYS A 128 -4.90 -4.73 1.90
C LYS A 128 -3.84 -4.26 0.91
N VAL A 129 -3.39 -5.15 0.04
CA VAL A 129 -2.36 -4.84 -0.96
C VAL A 129 -2.92 -5.06 -2.35
N ILE A 130 -2.66 -4.10 -3.23
CA ILE A 130 -2.90 -4.21 -4.66
C ILE A 130 -1.55 -4.12 -5.36
N VAL A 131 -1.19 -5.15 -6.12
CA VAL A 131 0.01 -5.17 -6.93
C VAL A 131 -0.37 -4.87 -8.37
N LEU A 132 0.20 -3.79 -8.92
CA LEU A 132 0.00 -3.37 -10.31
C LEU A 132 1.20 -3.75 -11.15
N GLY A 133 0.96 -4.31 -12.31
CA GLY A 133 2.02 -4.67 -13.26
C GLY A 133 1.46 -5.11 -14.60
N SER A 134 2.34 -5.28 -15.57
CA SER A 134 2.02 -5.94 -16.82
C SER A 134 1.74 -7.43 -16.59
N ARG A 135 1.05 -8.06 -17.53
CA ARG A 135 0.79 -9.52 -17.48
C ARG A 135 2.09 -10.32 -17.28
N THR A 136 3.16 -9.93 -17.94
CA THR A 136 4.47 -10.60 -17.84
C THR A 136 5.07 -10.44 -16.44
N GLU A 137 5.05 -9.24 -15.88
CA GLU A 137 5.58 -8.98 -14.53
C GLU A 137 4.80 -9.75 -13.46
N LEU A 138 3.48 -9.77 -13.55
CA LEU A 138 2.63 -10.50 -12.61
C LEU A 138 2.80 -12.02 -12.75
N ALA A 139 2.96 -12.54 -13.98
CA ALA A 139 3.28 -13.94 -14.20
C ALA A 139 4.64 -14.33 -13.60
N THR A 140 5.67 -13.50 -13.81
CA THR A 140 7.00 -13.72 -13.23
C THR A 140 6.95 -13.68 -11.69
N LEU A 141 6.18 -12.77 -11.11
CA LEU A 141 5.98 -12.73 -9.66
C LEU A 141 5.30 -14.01 -9.15
N GLY A 142 4.31 -14.52 -9.88
CA GLY A 142 3.62 -15.77 -9.56
C GLY A 142 4.52 -17.02 -9.70
N GLU A 143 5.46 -17.03 -10.65
CA GLU A 143 6.46 -18.09 -10.79
C GLU A 143 7.47 -18.11 -9.63
N LEU A 144 7.88 -16.92 -9.16
CA LEU A 144 8.79 -16.79 -8.00
C LEU A 144 8.08 -17.08 -6.67
N GLU A 145 6.77 -16.88 -6.62
CA GLU A 145 5.95 -17.04 -5.43
C GLU A 145 4.72 -17.89 -5.73
N GLU A 146 4.91 -19.19 -5.79
CA GLU A 146 3.83 -20.16 -6.11
C GLU A 146 2.61 -20.04 -5.19
N SER A 147 2.80 -19.65 -3.93
CA SER A 147 1.70 -19.49 -2.98
C SER A 147 0.84 -18.26 -3.23
N LEU A 148 1.25 -17.33 -4.10
CA LEU A 148 0.52 -16.09 -4.39
C LEU A 148 -0.92 -16.37 -4.79
N TYR A 149 -1.15 -17.33 -5.67
CA TYR A 149 -2.48 -17.70 -6.17
C TYR A 149 -3.39 -18.34 -5.12
N SER A 150 -2.87 -18.71 -3.96
CA SER A 150 -3.68 -19.28 -2.87
C SER A 150 -4.37 -18.23 -2.00
N PHE A 151 -3.90 -16.97 -2.04
CA PHE A 151 -4.42 -15.89 -1.19
C PHE A 151 -4.62 -14.55 -1.92
N ALA A 152 -4.32 -14.48 -3.21
CA ALA A 152 -4.49 -13.27 -4.02
C ALA A 152 -5.47 -13.52 -5.16
N ASP A 153 -6.32 -12.54 -5.43
CA ASP A 153 -7.20 -12.52 -6.58
C ASP A 153 -6.51 -11.81 -7.74
N TYR A 154 -6.58 -12.39 -8.93
CA TYR A 154 -6.08 -11.79 -10.15
C TYR A 154 -7.21 -11.07 -10.88
N ALA A 155 -6.95 -9.84 -11.27
CA ALA A 155 -7.86 -9.06 -12.12
C ALA A 155 -7.08 -8.43 -13.28
N GLU A 156 -7.61 -8.54 -14.48
CA GLU A 156 -7.07 -7.90 -15.66
C GLU A 156 -7.98 -6.76 -16.10
N ILE A 157 -7.38 -5.59 -16.34
CA ILE A 157 -8.10 -4.45 -16.91
C ILE A 157 -7.87 -4.49 -18.41
N GLU A 158 -8.93 -4.70 -19.14
CA GLU A 158 -8.89 -4.65 -20.60
C GLU A 158 -8.58 -3.22 -21.06
N SER A 159 -7.65 -3.11 -22.00
CA SER A 159 -7.23 -1.81 -22.55
C SER A 159 -8.17 -1.28 -23.63
N TYR A 160 -9.20 -2.03 -23.97
CA TYR A 160 -10.17 -1.66 -24.99
C TYR A 160 -11.61 -1.65 -24.46
N ILE A 161 -12.45 -0.85 -25.09
CA ILE A 161 -13.88 -0.80 -24.83
C ILE A 161 -14.58 -1.37 -26.06
N SER A 162 -15.36 -2.44 -25.88
CA SER A 162 -16.15 -3.02 -26.97
C SER A 162 -17.24 -2.06 -27.40
N VAL A 163 -17.16 -1.60 -28.64
CA VAL A 163 -18.16 -0.68 -29.22
C VAL A 163 -19.51 -1.37 -29.46
N ALA A 164 -19.48 -2.70 -29.64
CA ALA A 164 -20.70 -3.49 -29.89
C ALA A 164 -21.53 -3.77 -28.63
N GLU A 165 -20.94 -3.67 -27.44
CA GLU A 165 -21.58 -4.01 -26.18
C GLU A 165 -22.24 -2.81 -25.53
N VAL A 166 -23.53 -2.90 -25.24
CA VAL A 166 -24.32 -1.83 -24.61
C VAL A 166 -23.76 -1.42 -23.23
N GLU A 167 -23.24 -2.37 -22.46
CA GLU A 167 -22.68 -2.12 -21.14
C GLU A 167 -21.36 -1.35 -21.23
N SER A 168 -20.49 -1.70 -22.18
CA SER A 168 -19.28 -0.95 -22.49
C SER A 168 -19.56 0.47 -22.94
N GLN A 169 -20.60 0.67 -23.76
CA GLN A 169 -21.05 2.01 -24.18
C GLN A 169 -21.50 2.86 -22.98
N LYS A 170 -22.25 2.27 -22.04
CA LYS A 170 -22.67 2.97 -20.81
C LYS A 170 -21.49 3.35 -19.93
N MET A 171 -20.52 2.43 -19.75
CA MET A 171 -19.30 2.70 -18.98
C MET A 171 -18.49 3.84 -19.62
N TRP A 172 -18.31 3.81 -20.93
CA TRP A 172 -17.67 4.88 -21.68
C TRP A 172 -18.37 6.22 -21.50
N ALA A 173 -19.71 6.26 -21.66
CA ALA A 173 -20.48 7.47 -21.47
C ALA A 173 -20.37 8.03 -20.04
N GLY A 174 -20.37 7.16 -19.04
CA GLY A 174 -20.14 7.51 -17.64
C GLY A 174 -18.73 8.11 -17.41
N TYR A 175 -17.72 7.52 -18.00
CA TYR A 175 -16.34 8.01 -17.95
C TYR A 175 -16.20 9.39 -18.57
N VAL A 176 -16.72 9.59 -19.79
CA VAL A 176 -16.72 10.89 -20.49
C VAL A 176 -17.45 11.96 -19.69
N LYS A 177 -18.60 11.62 -19.09
CA LYS A 177 -19.35 12.52 -18.21
C LYS A 177 -18.51 12.94 -16.99
N LYS A 178 -17.80 12.01 -16.38
CA LYS A 178 -16.92 12.29 -15.24
C LYS A 178 -15.77 13.24 -15.61
N ILE A 179 -15.15 13.03 -16.78
CA ILE A 179 -14.13 13.94 -17.31
C ILE A 179 -14.72 15.34 -17.55
N ALA A 180 -15.88 15.42 -18.20
CA ALA A 180 -16.55 16.70 -18.46
C ALA A 180 -16.83 17.46 -17.15
N GLN A 181 -17.27 16.78 -16.11
CA GLN A 181 -17.45 17.37 -14.77
C GLN A 181 -16.15 17.90 -14.18
N THR A 182 -15.06 17.14 -14.29
CA THR A 182 -13.74 17.56 -13.79
C THR A 182 -13.21 18.79 -14.51
N LEU A 183 -13.51 18.91 -15.81
CA LEU A 183 -13.13 20.05 -16.65
C LEU A 183 -14.14 21.23 -16.60
N ASN A 184 -15.20 21.11 -15.79
CA ASN A 184 -16.31 22.08 -15.75
C ASN A 184 -16.92 22.37 -17.13
N VAL A 185 -17.06 21.35 -17.97
CA VAL A 185 -17.67 21.44 -19.30
C VAL A 185 -19.05 20.81 -19.27
N GLU A 186 -20.06 21.55 -19.74
CA GLU A 186 -21.40 20.99 -19.95
C GLU A 186 -21.42 20.11 -21.20
N MET A 187 -21.86 18.87 -21.04
CA MET A 187 -21.96 17.92 -22.13
C MET A 187 -23.42 17.51 -22.35
N ASN A 188 -23.92 17.83 -23.50
CA ASN A 188 -25.24 17.40 -23.94
C ASN A 188 -25.19 16.08 -24.71
N PHE A 189 -26.34 15.45 -24.91
CA PHE A 189 -26.44 14.16 -25.61
C PHE A 189 -25.89 14.22 -27.05
N SER A 190 -26.07 15.34 -27.75
CA SER A 190 -25.59 15.53 -29.13
C SER A 190 -24.05 15.53 -29.17
N ALA A 191 -23.39 16.19 -28.22
CA ALA A 191 -21.93 16.19 -28.09
C ALA A 191 -21.38 14.80 -27.77
N LEU A 192 -22.01 14.08 -26.83
CA LEU A 192 -21.64 12.71 -26.48
C LEU A 192 -21.77 11.78 -27.70
N ASN A 193 -22.86 11.87 -28.46
CA ASN A 193 -23.06 11.05 -29.67
C ASN A 193 -22.01 11.37 -30.77
N LYS A 194 -21.64 12.64 -30.89
CA LYS A 194 -20.60 13.05 -31.86
C LYS A 194 -19.22 12.51 -31.46
N LEU A 195 -18.89 12.59 -30.17
CA LEU A 195 -17.65 11.99 -29.64
C LEU A 195 -17.62 10.48 -29.84
N TYR A 196 -18.72 9.80 -29.58
CA TYR A 196 -18.83 8.35 -29.80
C TYR A 196 -18.58 7.98 -31.28
N LYS A 197 -19.21 8.70 -32.22
CA LYS A 197 -18.99 8.48 -33.65
C LYS A 197 -17.54 8.74 -34.09
N LEU A 198 -16.87 9.72 -33.49
CA LEU A 198 -15.47 9.98 -33.74
C LEU A 198 -14.59 8.83 -33.19
N LEU A 199 -14.89 8.36 -31.97
CA LEU A 199 -14.18 7.23 -31.38
C LEU A 199 -14.27 5.97 -32.25
N VAL A 200 -15.49 5.62 -32.70
CA VAL A 200 -15.71 4.46 -33.55
C VAL A 200 -14.90 4.59 -34.85
N ARG A 201 -14.93 5.75 -35.48
CA ARG A 201 -14.19 5.99 -36.73
C ARG A 201 -12.68 5.85 -36.55
N GLU A 202 -12.11 6.37 -35.45
CA GLU A 202 -10.68 6.29 -35.17
C GLU A 202 -10.23 4.89 -34.71
N SER A 203 -11.17 4.04 -34.23
CA SER A 203 -10.88 2.67 -33.81
C SER A 203 -10.95 1.65 -34.95
N GLU A 204 -11.51 2.02 -36.11
CA GLU A 204 -11.58 1.15 -37.29
C GLU A 204 -10.33 1.22 -38.17
N ASP A 205 -9.38 2.13 -37.90
CA ASP A 205 -8.07 2.27 -38.53
C ASP A 205 -6.98 1.55 -37.71
#